data_566f2ccec3cb0792ace9aced9c2cbe79
#
_entry.id   566f2ccec3cb0792ace9aced9c2cbe79
#
_cell.length_a   1.000
_cell.length_b   1.000
_cell.length_c   1.000
_cell.angle_alpha   90.00
_cell.angle_beta   90.00
_cell.angle_gamma   90.00
#
_symmetry.space_group_name_H-M   'P 1'
#
loop_
_entity.id
_entity.type
_entity.pdbx_description
1 polymer ?
#
loop_
_entity_poly.entity_id
_entity_poly.type
_entity_poly.pdbx_seq_one_letter_code
_entity_poly.pdbx_strand_id
1 'polypeptide(L)'
;MEEFDIREATPEDAEKIIAYLAQVGGETDYLSFGKEGLPISAEEEEKFIQNINKEEHSVLYVVWKNGEIIGDASLSGFSRRMSHRAEFGISVVKSEWGQGIGSALLQKCIMYAKEHAIELINLEVRSDNIRAIHVYEKYSFRKIGTSPAYYKMDGTYYDFDLMVLDLRRERR
;
A
#
# COMPACT_ATOMS: atom_id res chain seq x y z
N MET A 1 -16.00 -11.35 -15.79
CA MET A 1 -15.28 -10.64 -14.70
C MET A 1 -15.85 -9.23 -14.63
N GLU A 2 -16.30 -8.84 -13.45
CA GLU A 2 -16.66 -7.44 -13.24
C GLU A 2 -15.41 -6.59 -13.33
N GLU A 3 -15.49 -5.54 -14.13
CA GLU A 3 -14.37 -4.67 -14.43
C GLU A 3 -14.11 -3.73 -13.24
N PHE A 4 -12.85 -3.56 -12.87
CA PHE A 4 -12.42 -2.57 -11.89
C PHE A 4 -11.46 -1.57 -12.55
N ASP A 5 -11.42 -0.36 -12.03
CA ASP A 5 -10.56 0.71 -12.51
C ASP A 5 -9.56 1.16 -11.44
N ILE A 6 -8.30 1.32 -11.82
CA ILE A 6 -7.24 1.81 -10.94
C ILE A 6 -6.81 3.19 -11.42
N ARG A 7 -6.95 4.19 -10.55
CA ARG A 7 -6.49 5.54 -10.84
C ARG A 7 -5.85 6.21 -9.62
N GLU A 8 -5.10 7.26 -9.85
CA GLU A 8 -4.57 8.08 -8.77
C GLU A 8 -5.71 8.71 -7.98
N ALA A 9 -5.56 8.77 -6.66
CA ALA A 9 -6.51 9.45 -5.79
C ALA A 9 -6.53 10.95 -6.07
N THR A 10 -7.71 11.54 -6.00
CA THR A 10 -7.91 12.98 -6.05
C THR A 10 -8.46 13.48 -4.71
N PRO A 11 -8.31 14.77 -4.36
CA PRO A 11 -8.86 15.31 -3.11
C PRO A 11 -10.36 15.05 -2.93
N GLU A 12 -11.11 15.02 -4.02
CA GLU A 12 -12.56 14.74 -4.02
C GLU A 12 -12.90 13.31 -3.55
N ASP A 13 -11.93 12.41 -3.56
CA ASP A 13 -12.11 11.02 -3.11
C ASP A 13 -12.01 10.87 -1.58
N ALA A 14 -11.64 11.93 -0.85
CA ALA A 14 -11.28 11.86 0.58
C ALA A 14 -12.34 11.19 1.46
N GLU A 15 -13.60 11.57 1.35
CA GLU A 15 -14.69 10.99 2.15
C GLU A 15 -14.86 9.49 1.87
N LYS A 16 -14.78 9.08 0.61
CA LYS A 16 -14.89 7.67 0.21
C LYS A 16 -13.67 6.86 0.66
N ILE A 17 -12.49 7.45 0.64
CA ILE A 17 -11.26 6.83 1.15
C ILE A 17 -11.37 6.58 2.66
N ILE A 18 -11.83 7.56 3.43
CA ILE A 18 -12.02 7.42 4.89
C ILE A 18 -13.01 6.30 5.20
N ALA A 19 -14.15 6.25 4.52
CA ALA A 19 -15.14 5.17 4.68
C ALA A 19 -14.56 3.80 4.32
N TYR A 20 -13.80 3.74 3.23
CA TYR A 20 -13.08 2.53 2.81
C TYR A 20 -12.08 2.06 3.87
N LEU A 21 -11.27 2.97 4.44
CA LEU A 21 -10.29 2.61 5.48
C LEU A 21 -10.95 2.02 6.73
N ALA A 22 -12.08 2.56 7.14
CA ALA A 22 -12.86 2.00 8.25
C ALA A 22 -13.36 0.58 7.93
N GLN A 23 -13.86 0.37 6.72
CA GLN A 23 -14.32 -0.93 6.26
C GLN A 23 -13.19 -1.96 6.26
N VAL A 24 -12.11 -1.70 5.55
CA VAL A 24 -10.99 -2.63 5.39
C VAL A 24 -10.28 -2.91 6.71
N GLY A 25 -10.17 -1.92 7.59
CA GLY A 25 -9.62 -2.08 8.94
C GLY A 25 -10.43 -3.02 9.81
N GLY A 26 -11.74 -3.10 9.61
CA GLY A 26 -12.63 -4.06 10.29
C GLY A 26 -12.60 -5.46 9.71
N GLU A 27 -12.06 -5.65 8.54
CA GLU A 27 -12.05 -6.93 7.81
C GLU A 27 -10.77 -7.76 8.02
N THR A 28 -9.68 -7.15 8.50
CA THR A 28 -8.38 -7.81 8.64
C THR A 28 -7.57 -7.25 9.80
N ASP A 29 -6.74 -8.10 10.41
CA ASP A 29 -5.79 -7.73 11.47
C ASP A 29 -4.38 -7.40 10.93
N TYR A 30 -4.20 -7.38 9.61
CA TYR A 30 -2.90 -7.12 8.99
C TYR A 30 -2.56 -5.63 8.87
N LEU A 31 -3.52 -4.73 9.08
CA LEU A 31 -3.34 -3.29 9.02
C LEU A 31 -3.01 -2.70 10.39
N SER A 32 -2.44 -1.51 10.41
CA SER A 32 -2.08 -0.79 11.64
C SER A 32 -3.27 -0.20 12.41
N PHE A 33 -4.47 -0.29 11.84
CA PHE A 33 -5.72 0.22 12.41
C PHE A 33 -6.82 -0.83 12.26
N GLY A 34 -7.84 -0.74 13.11
CA GLY A 34 -9.01 -1.62 13.07
C GLY A 34 -10.22 -0.96 12.42
N LYS A 35 -11.41 -1.41 12.79
CA LYS A 35 -12.70 -0.92 12.27
C LYS A 35 -12.97 0.57 12.50
N GLU A 36 -12.24 1.19 13.41
CA GLU A 36 -12.30 2.63 13.67
C GLU A 36 -11.70 3.44 12.51
N GLY A 37 -10.94 2.80 11.62
CA GLY A 37 -10.20 3.46 10.56
C GLY A 37 -9.09 4.36 11.11
N LEU A 38 -8.71 5.37 10.33
CA LEU A 38 -7.76 6.39 10.78
C LEU A 38 -8.53 7.59 11.35
N PRO A 39 -8.08 8.19 12.47
CA PRO A 39 -8.74 9.31 13.12
C PRO A 39 -8.43 10.63 12.40
N ILE A 40 -8.80 10.73 11.13
CA ILE A 40 -8.57 11.89 10.27
C ILE A 40 -9.88 12.43 9.71
N SER A 41 -9.97 13.73 9.57
CA SER A 41 -11.11 14.39 8.91
C SER A 41 -10.99 14.32 7.39
N ALA A 42 -12.11 14.55 6.70
CA ALA A 42 -12.11 14.67 5.24
C ALA A 42 -11.15 15.76 4.75
N GLU A 43 -11.11 16.90 5.44
CA GLU A 43 -10.21 18.01 5.11
C GLU A 43 -8.72 17.63 5.27
N GLU A 44 -8.37 16.88 6.31
CA GLU A 44 -7.01 16.39 6.51
C GLU A 44 -6.61 15.40 5.41
N GLU A 45 -7.52 14.52 5.02
CA GLU A 45 -7.30 13.56 3.93
C GLU A 45 -7.16 14.27 2.57
N GLU A 46 -7.99 15.29 2.30
CA GLU A 46 -7.85 16.11 1.10
C GLU A 46 -6.46 16.75 1.01
N LYS A 47 -5.99 17.34 2.10
CA LYS A 47 -4.64 17.93 2.16
C LYS A 47 -3.53 16.89 1.98
N PHE A 48 -3.71 15.72 2.57
CA PHE A 48 -2.78 14.61 2.43
C PHE A 48 -2.65 14.17 0.97
N ILE A 49 -3.79 13.99 0.28
CA ILE A 49 -3.82 13.62 -1.15
C ILE A 49 -3.20 14.74 -2.01
N GLN A 50 -3.52 16.00 -1.74
CA GLN A 50 -2.91 17.14 -2.44
C GLN A 50 -1.39 17.13 -2.30
N ASN A 51 -0.87 16.84 -1.11
CA ASN A 51 0.56 16.80 -0.86
C ASN A 51 1.24 15.64 -1.60
N ILE A 52 0.65 14.44 -1.54
CA ILE A 52 1.16 13.28 -2.29
C ILE A 52 1.22 13.59 -3.79
N ASN A 53 0.17 14.18 -4.34
CA ASN A 53 0.09 14.48 -5.77
C ASN A 53 1.12 15.52 -6.25
N LYS A 54 1.74 16.25 -5.34
CA LYS A 54 2.84 17.20 -5.62
C LYS A 54 4.23 16.59 -5.46
N GLU A 55 4.34 15.45 -4.80
CA GLU A 55 5.62 14.79 -4.57
C GLU A 55 5.99 13.90 -5.77
N GLU A 56 7.23 14.04 -6.24
CA GLU A 56 7.73 13.32 -7.41
C GLU A 56 7.84 11.80 -7.17
N HIS A 57 8.15 11.39 -5.93
CA HIS A 57 8.41 9.99 -5.58
C HIS A 57 7.31 9.36 -4.72
N SER A 58 6.12 9.93 -4.76
CA SER A 58 4.96 9.42 -4.02
C SER A 58 3.74 9.33 -4.92
N VAL A 59 2.92 8.31 -4.69
CA VAL A 59 1.65 8.12 -5.40
C VAL A 59 0.68 7.35 -4.52
N LEU A 60 -0.60 7.68 -4.62
CA LEU A 60 -1.70 6.92 -4.03
C LEU A 60 -2.66 6.50 -5.13
N TYR A 61 -2.77 5.19 -5.35
CA TYR A 61 -3.75 4.58 -6.25
C TYR A 61 -4.95 4.08 -5.46
N VAL A 62 -6.14 4.29 -6.02
CA VAL A 62 -7.40 3.72 -5.53
C VAL A 62 -8.04 2.87 -6.61
N VAL A 63 -8.71 1.80 -6.19
CA VAL A 63 -9.42 0.88 -7.06
C VAL A 63 -10.91 1.11 -6.94
N TRP A 64 -11.54 1.38 -8.05
CA TRP A 64 -12.97 1.64 -8.15
C TRP A 64 -13.70 0.46 -8.79
N LYS A 65 -14.83 0.09 -8.22
CA LYS A 65 -15.77 -0.89 -8.75
C LYS A 65 -17.18 -0.47 -8.38
N ASN A 66 -18.06 -0.35 -9.37
CA ASN A 66 -19.46 0.04 -9.15
C ASN A 66 -19.64 1.33 -8.31
N GLY A 67 -18.75 2.31 -8.49
CA GLY A 67 -18.80 3.59 -7.77
C GLY A 67 -18.28 3.58 -6.35
N GLU A 68 -17.73 2.45 -5.89
CA GLU A 68 -17.12 2.30 -4.56
C GLU A 68 -15.64 2.00 -4.63
N ILE A 69 -14.90 2.41 -3.61
CA ILE A 69 -13.48 2.06 -3.46
C ILE A 69 -13.36 0.67 -2.83
N ILE A 70 -12.62 -0.21 -3.50
CA ILE A 70 -12.43 -1.60 -3.07
C ILE A 70 -10.98 -1.95 -2.76
N GLY A 71 -10.05 -1.04 -3.00
CA GLY A 71 -8.63 -1.24 -2.75
C GLY A 71 -7.85 0.04 -2.88
N ASP A 72 -6.67 0.04 -2.30
CA ASP A 72 -5.69 1.11 -2.44
C ASP A 72 -4.27 0.57 -2.40
N ALA A 73 -3.35 1.32 -2.98
CA ALA A 73 -1.92 1.09 -2.82
C ALA A 73 -1.17 2.42 -2.91
N SER A 74 -0.09 2.53 -2.18
CA SER A 74 0.74 3.72 -2.18
C SER A 74 2.22 3.43 -2.30
N LEU A 75 2.94 4.36 -2.89
CA LEU A 75 4.36 4.56 -2.69
C LEU A 75 4.54 5.88 -1.95
N SER A 76 5.29 5.85 -0.86
CA SER A 76 5.65 7.03 -0.09
C SER A 76 7.16 7.22 -0.19
N GLY A 77 7.59 8.25 -0.92
CA GLY A 77 9.00 8.56 -1.12
C GLY A 77 9.66 9.05 0.16
N PHE A 78 10.91 8.66 0.35
CA PHE A 78 11.75 9.22 1.40
C PHE A 78 12.43 10.50 0.90
N SER A 79 13.00 11.26 1.82
CA SER A 79 13.64 12.53 1.51
C SER A 79 15.17 12.48 1.67
N ARG A 80 15.84 13.52 1.20
CA ARG A 80 17.29 13.71 1.36
C ARG A 80 18.09 12.59 0.70
N ARG A 81 19.03 11.97 1.44
CA ARG A 81 19.90 10.90 0.93
C ARG A 81 19.18 9.57 0.66
N MET A 82 17.90 9.49 1.05
CA MET A 82 17.05 8.31 0.82
C MET A 82 16.01 8.57 -0.30
N SER A 83 16.10 9.67 -1.03
CA SER A 83 15.12 10.07 -2.05
C SER A 83 15.00 9.10 -3.24
N HIS A 84 15.93 8.17 -3.38
CA HIS A 84 15.88 7.06 -4.35
C HIS A 84 15.01 5.89 -3.90
N ARG A 85 14.40 5.98 -2.73
CA ARG A 85 13.60 4.90 -2.10
C ARG A 85 12.18 5.33 -1.87
N ALA A 86 11.27 4.36 -1.86
CA ALA A 86 9.90 4.55 -1.43
C ALA A 86 9.40 3.34 -0.64
N GLU A 87 8.44 3.59 0.24
CA GLU A 87 7.75 2.55 0.99
C GLU A 87 6.42 2.22 0.32
N PHE A 88 6.14 0.93 0.15
CA PHE A 88 4.93 0.41 -0.43
C PHE A 88 3.92 0.01 0.64
N GLY A 89 2.65 0.37 0.45
CA GLY A 89 1.53 -0.08 1.24
C GLY A 89 0.38 -0.51 0.34
N ILE A 90 -0.44 -1.44 0.78
CA ILE A 90 -1.57 -1.97 0.01
C ILE A 90 -2.67 -2.48 0.95
N SER A 91 -3.91 -2.29 0.54
CA SER A 91 -5.05 -3.01 1.11
C SER A 91 -6.12 -3.25 0.05
N VAL A 92 -6.93 -4.31 0.26
CA VAL A 92 -8.06 -4.68 -0.61
C VAL A 92 -9.17 -5.21 0.29
N VAL A 93 -10.42 -4.81 0.04
CA VAL A 93 -11.57 -5.32 0.80
C VAL A 93 -11.64 -6.85 0.66
N LYS A 94 -12.02 -7.51 1.73
CA LYS A 94 -11.99 -8.98 1.83
C LYS A 94 -12.83 -9.68 0.76
N SER A 95 -13.97 -9.12 0.40
CA SER A 95 -14.86 -9.66 -0.64
C SER A 95 -14.22 -9.72 -2.04
N GLU A 96 -13.19 -8.92 -2.28
CA GLU A 96 -12.49 -8.85 -3.57
C GLU A 96 -11.12 -9.56 -3.58
N TRP A 97 -10.80 -10.30 -2.52
CA TRP A 97 -9.57 -11.09 -2.48
C TRP A 97 -9.59 -12.21 -3.52
N GLY A 98 -8.44 -12.51 -4.09
CA GLY A 98 -8.30 -13.56 -5.11
C GLY A 98 -8.75 -13.17 -6.51
N GLN A 99 -9.04 -11.88 -6.75
CA GLN A 99 -9.45 -11.34 -8.05
C GLN A 99 -8.28 -10.73 -8.85
N GLY A 100 -7.07 -10.78 -8.32
CA GLY A 100 -5.88 -10.20 -8.97
C GLY A 100 -5.69 -8.71 -8.75
N ILE A 101 -6.53 -8.06 -7.93
CA ILE A 101 -6.46 -6.61 -7.65
C ILE A 101 -5.13 -6.24 -6.99
N GLY A 102 -4.70 -7.01 -5.98
CA GLY A 102 -3.43 -6.77 -5.30
C GLY A 102 -2.24 -6.82 -6.24
N SER A 103 -2.20 -7.81 -7.14
CA SER A 103 -1.15 -7.91 -8.16
C SER A 103 -1.19 -6.76 -9.16
N ALA A 104 -2.37 -6.33 -9.58
CA ALA A 104 -2.54 -5.20 -10.50
C ALA A 104 -2.06 -3.89 -9.86
N LEU A 105 -2.39 -3.66 -8.58
CA LEU A 105 -1.92 -2.50 -7.82
C LEU A 105 -0.40 -2.50 -7.64
N LEU A 106 0.17 -3.65 -7.28
CA LEU A 106 1.62 -3.79 -7.13
C LEU A 106 2.36 -3.51 -8.43
N GLN A 107 1.88 -4.06 -9.56
CA GLN A 107 2.44 -3.79 -10.88
C GLN A 107 2.40 -2.30 -11.21
N LYS A 108 1.28 -1.63 -10.92
CA LYS A 108 1.12 -0.19 -11.17
C LYS A 108 2.12 0.64 -10.37
N CYS A 109 2.33 0.29 -9.09
CA CYS A 109 3.33 0.93 -8.25
C CYS A 109 4.77 0.69 -8.75
N ILE A 110 5.08 -0.52 -9.19
CA ILE A 110 6.41 -0.84 -9.75
C ILE A 110 6.65 -0.04 -11.05
N MET A 111 5.65 0.08 -11.91
CA MET A 111 5.75 0.91 -13.12
C MET A 111 5.99 2.38 -12.78
N TYR A 112 5.23 2.93 -11.83
CA TYR A 112 5.43 4.29 -11.34
C TYR A 112 6.87 4.49 -10.82
N ALA A 113 7.36 3.55 -10.03
CA ALA A 113 8.72 3.62 -9.50
C ALA A 113 9.78 3.69 -10.62
N LYS A 114 9.62 2.88 -11.66
CA LYS A 114 10.53 2.88 -12.82
C LYS A 114 10.49 4.20 -13.60
N GLU A 115 9.32 4.78 -13.75
CA GLU A 115 9.11 6.04 -14.48
C GLU A 115 9.59 7.27 -13.69
N HIS A 116 9.64 7.19 -12.35
CA HIS A 116 9.96 8.31 -11.46
C HIS A 116 11.31 8.14 -10.74
N ALA A 117 12.21 7.34 -11.29
CA ALA A 117 13.56 7.14 -10.76
C ALA A 117 13.63 6.64 -9.31
N ILE A 118 12.62 5.94 -8.84
CA ILE A 118 12.67 5.19 -7.59
C ILE A 118 13.48 3.90 -7.85
N GLU A 119 14.52 3.71 -7.09
CA GLU A 119 15.46 2.59 -7.29
C GLU A 119 15.20 1.40 -6.37
N LEU A 120 14.62 1.66 -5.19
CA LEU A 120 14.35 0.66 -4.17
C LEU A 120 12.93 0.84 -3.62
N ILE A 121 12.17 -0.24 -3.58
CA ILE A 121 10.86 -0.27 -2.93
C ILE A 121 10.95 -1.14 -1.68
N ASN A 122 10.63 -0.56 -0.54
CA ASN A 122 10.59 -1.23 0.76
C ASN A 122 9.13 -1.57 1.12
N LEU A 123 8.93 -2.67 1.82
CA LEU A 123 7.65 -2.95 2.48
C LEU A 123 7.87 -3.71 3.79
N GLU A 124 6.89 -3.61 4.65
CA GLU A 124 6.77 -4.42 5.86
C GLU A 124 5.50 -5.24 5.75
N VAL A 125 5.60 -6.52 6.06
CA VAL A 125 4.47 -7.45 6.00
C VAL A 125 4.49 -8.35 7.23
N ARG A 126 3.33 -8.55 7.86
CA ARG A 126 3.24 -9.44 9.02
C ARG A 126 3.76 -10.83 8.64
N SER A 127 4.66 -11.38 9.45
CA SER A 127 5.42 -12.59 9.11
C SER A 127 4.55 -13.84 8.87
N ASP A 128 3.33 -13.84 9.40
CA ASP A 128 2.35 -14.90 9.19
C ASP A 128 1.38 -14.64 8.02
N ASN A 129 1.51 -13.49 7.33
CA ASN A 129 0.74 -13.19 6.13
C ASN A 129 1.36 -13.87 4.89
N ILE A 130 1.29 -15.19 4.86
CA ILE A 130 1.96 -16.04 3.85
C ILE A 130 1.47 -15.70 2.43
N ARG A 131 0.18 -15.38 2.29
CA ARG A 131 -0.42 -15.04 1.00
C ARG A 131 0.21 -13.77 0.40
N ALA A 132 0.33 -12.71 1.18
CA ALA A 132 0.94 -11.46 0.72
C ALA A 132 2.43 -11.65 0.42
N ILE A 133 3.17 -12.32 1.31
CA ILE A 133 4.59 -12.62 1.13
C ILE A 133 4.82 -13.37 -0.20
N HIS A 134 3.99 -14.35 -0.50
CA HIS A 134 4.08 -15.12 -1.75
C HIS A 134 3.91 -14.24 -3.00
N VAL A 135 2.97 -13.30 -2.97
CA VAL A 135 2.79 -12.32 -4.04
C VAL A 135 4.02 -11.43 -4.19
N TYR A 136 4.57 -10.91 -3.09
CA TYR A 136 5.76 -10.07 -3.14
C TYR A 136 6.98 -10.81 -3.67
N GLU A 137 7.21 -12.04 -3.25
CA GLU A 137 8.30 -12.88 -3.76
C GLU A 137 8.16 -13.14 -5.27
N LYS A 138 6.94 -13.34 -5.75
CA LYS A 138 6.64 -13.49 -7.19
C LYS A 138 7.06 -12.26 -8.00
N TYR A 139 7.00 -11.06 -7.41
CA TYR A 139 7.44 -9.82 -8.03
C TYR A 139 8.89 -9.45 -7.68
N SER A 140 9.67 -10.42 -7.23
CA SER A 140 11.11 -10.29 -6.95
C SER A 140 11.46 -9.45 -5.72
N PHE A 141 10.51 -9.23 -4.81
CA PHE A 141 10.85 -8.76 -3.48
C PHE A 141 11.60 -9.85 -2.72
N ARG A 142 12.61 -9.48 -1.98
CA ARG A 142 13.35 -10.39 -1.11
C ARG A 142 13.28 -9.93 0.35
N LYS A 143 13.21 -10.90 1.25
CA LYS A 143 13.29 -10.63 2.68
C LYS A 143 14.70 -10.18 3.05
N ILE A 144 14.81 -9.10 3.81
CA ILE A 144 16.08 -8.57 4.32
C ILE A 144 16.20 -8.67 5.84
N GLY A 145 15.13 -8.97 6.52
CA GLY A 145 15.13 -9.12 7.98
C GLY A 145 13.74 -9.30 8.55
N THR A 146 13.68 -9.42 9.86
CA THR A 146 12.43 -9.48 10.63
C THR A 146 12.48 -8.47 11.75
N SER A 147 11.43 -7.66 11.90
CA SER A 147 11.23 -6.77 13.04
C SER A 147 10.37 -7.48 14.08
N PRO A 148 10.93 -7.84 15.26
CA PRO A 148 10.17 -8.55 16.28
C PRO A 148 9.19 -7.61 16.99
N ALA A 149 8.03 -8.15 17.39
CA ALA A 149 7.02 -7.44 18.16
C ALA A 149 6.62 -6.09 17.53
N TYR A 150 6.45 -6.07 16.20
CA TYR A 150 6.15 -4.87 15.42
C TYR A 150 4.74 -4.34 15.71
N TYR A 151 3.74 -5.25 15.82
CA TYR A 151 2.40 -4.94 16.31
C TYR A 151 2.14 -5.63 17.64
N LYS A 152 1.28 -5.00 18.44
CA LYS A 152 0.68 -5.59 19.64
C LYS A 152 -0.83 -5.42 19.58
N MET A 153 -1.55 -6.53 19.60
CA MET A 153 -3.01 -6.56 19.62
C MET A 153 -3.49 -7.52 20.70
N ASP A 154 -4.35 -7.05 21.58
CA ASP A 154 -4.92 -7.83 22.68
C ASP A 154 -3.86 -8.61 23.50
N GLY A 155 -2.73 -7.97 23.77
CA GLY A 155 -1.63 -8.55 24.52
C GLY A 155 -0.71 -9.49 23.73
N THR A 156 -1.03 -9.79 22.47
CA THR A 156 -0.24 -10.65 21.59
C THR A 156 0.67 -9.82 20.69
N TYR A 157 1.94 -10.22 20.58
CA TYR A 157 2.91 -9.58 19.70
C TYR A 157 2.97 -10.28 18.34
N TYR A 158 3.16 -9.50 17.28
CA TYR A 158 3.28 -9.97 15.92
C TYR A 158 4.54 -9.42 15.29
N ASP A 159 5.33 -10.32 14.69
CA ASP A 159 6.54 -9.95 13.97
C ASP A 159 6.21 -9.55 12.53
N PHE A 160 7.03 -8.68 11.96
CA PHE A 160 6.95 -8.27 10.56
C PHE A 160 8.22 -8.62 9.81
N ASP A 161 8.07 -9.14 8.61
CA ASP A 161 9.15 -9.30 7.66
C ASP A 161 9.38 -7.98 6.90
N LEU A 162 10.65 -7.62 6.76
CA LEU A 162 11.08 -6.49 5.96
C LEU A 162 11.51 -7.01 4.60
N MET A 163 10.92 -6.47 3.53
CA MET A 163 11.19 -6.90 2.17
C MET A 163 11.59 -5.71 1.29
N VAL A 164 12.38 -5.99 0.26
CA VAL A 164 12.88 -4.98 -0.66
C VAL A 164 12.83 -5.49 -2.11
N LEU A 165 12.39 -4.62 -3.02
CA LEU A 165 12.58 -4.79 -4.46
C LEU A 165 13.67 -3.82 -4.93
N ASP A 166 14.73 -4.37 -5.50
CA ASP A 166 15.86 -3.60 -6.02
C ASP A 166 15.76 -3.46 -7.54
N LEU A 167 15.37 -2.26 -7.99
CA LEU A 167 15.19 -1.95 -9.42
C LEU A 167 16.48 -1.50 -10.12
N ARG A 168 17.60 -1.34 -9.40
CA ARG A 168 18.86 -0.88 -9.99
C ARG A 168 19.44 -1.90 -10.97
N ARG A 169 19.17 -3.18 -10.77
CA ARG A 169 19.68 -4.27 -11.61
C ARG A 169 19.06 -4.31 -13.01
N GLU A 170 17.87 -3.74 -13.18
CA GLU A 170 17.19 -3.68 -14.47
C GLU A 170 17.72 -2.57 -15.38
N ARG A 171 18.53 -1.65 -14.82
CA ARG A 171 19.10 -0.50 -15.53
C ARG A 171 20.54 -0.71 -16.04
N ARG A 172 21.06 -1.93 -15.90
CA ARG A 172 22.40 -2.28 -16.36
C ARG A 172 22.36 -2.98 -17.74
#